data_f621778bc25042e00704bcaaea3a25c4
#
_entry.id   f621778bc25042e00704bcaaea3a25c4
#
_cell.length_a   1.000
_cell.length_b   1.000
_cell.length_c   1.000
_cell.angle_alpha   90.00
_cell.angle_beta   90.00
_cell.angle_gamma   90.00
#
_symmetry.space_group_name_H-M   'P 1'
#
loop_
_entity.id
_entity.type
_entity.pdbx_description
1 polymer ?
#
loop_
_entity_poly.entity_id
_entity_poly.type
_entity_poly.pdbx_seq_one_letter_code
_entity_poly.pdbx_strand_id
1 'polypeptide(L)'
;DDYVWLRCEFEMNPEDLMLRSLSKKMGKDIQDILLNEMSEDEVKEMQRCLKEENSSRITYIPKPSTVDELQNFLWNSYMPANKDKKMVFVSIDHTALIQGTGDAKRNIDSLITMCNIAKRTFPNIFFLIISQLNRDIEGRRDPKDHMPKQSDFYQSDTLGQLCTAMVALNIPKRYGYSSYMQFPQGWYPNLERFKSESRRSFRVDGLIFHHIVKVRQR
;
A
#
# COMPACT_ATOMS: atom_id res chain seq x y z
N ASP A 1 17.01 16.40 7.54
CA ASP A 1 15.90 15.52 7.13
C ASP A 1 16.22 14.82 5.82
N ASP A 2 16.41 13.50 5.91
CA ASP A 2 17.01 12.70 4.83
C ASP A 2 15.99 12.16 3.83
N TYR A 3 14.68 12.25 4.12
CA TYR A 3 13.63 11.71 3.27
C TYR A 3 12.40 12.61 3.18
N VAL A 4 11.65 12.47 2.11
CA VAL A 4 10.33 13.05 1.90
C VAL A 4 9.37 11.99 1.35
N TRP A 5 8.08 12.20 1.56
CA TRP A 5 7.05 11.28 1.13
C TRP A 5 5.98 12.01 0.33
N LEU A 6 5.79 11.60 -0.92
CA LEU A 6 4.67 11.99 -1.76
C LEU A 6 3.58 10.92 -1.66
N ARG A 7 2.42 11.30 -1.15
CA ARG A 7 1.25 10.43 -1.07
C ARG A 7 0.24 10.81 -2.13
N CYS A 8 0.05 9.93 -3.10
CA CYS A 8 -1.00 10.03 -4.09
C CYS A 8 -2.21 9.24 -3.57
N GLU A 9 -3.11 9.94 -2.91
CA GLU A 9 -4.30 9.38 -2.27
C GLU A 9 -5.52 9.68 -3.14
N PHE A 10 -5.94 8.69 -3.91
CA PHE A 10 -7.00 8.88 -4.89
C PHE A 10 -8.37 8.40 -4.39
N GLU A 11 -8.40 7.64 -3.30
CA GLU A 11 -9.63 7.09 -2.72
C GLU A 11 -10.23 7.99 -1.62
N MET A 12 -9.37 8.63 -0.84
CA MET A 12 -9.79 9.41 0.31
C MET A 12 -9.48 10.89 0.17
N ASN A 13 -10.37 11.73 0.71
CA ASN A 13 -10.08 13.16 0.78
C ASN A 13 -9.06 13.48 1.90
N PRO A 14 -8.39 14.65 1.85
CA PRO A 14 -7.38 15.02 2.83
C PRO A 14 -7.91 15.12 4.26
N GLU A 15 -9.16 15.53 4.43
CA GLU A 15 -9.82 15.66 5.72
C GLU A 15 -9.96 14.30 6.41
N ASP A 16 -10.41 13.28 5.68
CA ASP A 16 -10.54 11.91 6.21
C ASP A 16 -9.18 11.32 6.56
N LEU A 17 -8.14 11.59 5.75
CA LEU A 17 -6.77 11.15 6.03
C LEU A 17 -6.24 11.81 7.30
N MET A 18 -6.49 13.10 7.48
CA MET A 18 -6.10 13.85 8.67
C MET A 18 -6.81 13.31 9.91
N LEU A 19 -8.13 13.08 9.84
CA LEU A 19 -8.91 12.51 10.93
C LEU A 19 -8.41 11.12 11.33
N ARG A 20 -8.07 10.26 10.38
CA ARG A 20 -7.46 8.95 10.67
C ARG A 20 -6.09 9.09 11.32
N SER A 21 -5.27 10.04 10.89
CA SER A 21 -3.98 10.32 11.49
C SER A 21 -4.14 10.80 12.94
N LEU A 22 -5.06 11.73 13.18
CA LEU A 22 -5.39 12.23 14.51
C LEU A 22 -5.92 11.12 15.42
N SER A 23 -6.88 10.34 14.96
CA SER A 23 -7.45 9.20 15.69
C SER A 23 -6.35 8.25 16.16
N LYS A 24 -5.44 7.89 15.26
CA LYS A 24 -4.30 7.02 15.59
C LYS A 24 -3.34 7.63 16.60
N LYS A 25 -3.00 8.91 16.45
CA LYS A 25 -2.06 9.62 17.34
C LYS A 25 -2.63 9.85 18.73
N MET A 26 -3.91 10.19 18.80
CA MET A 26 -4.61 10.47 20.06
C MET A 26 -5.15 9.18 20.72
N GLY A 27 -5.16 8.05 20.03
CA GLY A 27 -5.75 6.80 20.53
C GLY A 27 -7.27 6.88 20.73
N LYS A 28 -7.96 7.75 19.98
CA LYS A 28 -9.40 7.99 20.07
C LYS A 28 -10.11 7.57 18.78
N ASP A 29 -11.38 7.18 18.90
CA ASP A 29 -12.23 6.96 17.73
C ASP A 29 -12.48 8.28 16.99
N ILE A 30 -12.63 8.20 15.66
CA ILE A 30 -12.92 9.38 14.83
C ILE A 30 -14.23 10.03 15.25
N GLN A 31 -15.24 9.23 15.61
CA GLN A 31 -16.53 9.76 16.08
C GLN A 31 -16.38 10.53 17.39
N ASP A 32 -15.53 10.07 18.29
CA ASP A 32 -15.27 10.78 19.54
C ASP A 32 -14.57 12.13 19.29
N ILE A 33 -13.68 12.18 18.30
CA ILE A 33 -13.01 13.44 17.91
C ILE A 33 -13.99 14.44 17.30
N LEU A 34 -14.98 13.96 16.51
CA LEU A 34 -15.90 14.82 15.77
C LEU A 34 -17.15 15.25 16.58
N LEU A 35 -17.63 14.37 17.47
CA LEU A 35 -18.96 14.53 18.09
C LEU A 35 -18.90 14.85 19.58
N ASN A 36 -17.81 14.54 20.26
CA ASN A 36 -17.71 14.73 21.70
C ASN A 36 -17.03 16.06 22.04
N GLU A 37 -17.47 16.67 23.15
CA GLU A 37 -16.77 17.80 23.73
C GLU A 37 -15.36 17.34 24.17
N MET A 38 -14.36 18.08 23.69
CA MET A 38 -12.97 17.83 24.02
C MET A 38 -12.57 18.65 25.26
N SER A 39 -11.89 18.06 26.19
CA SER A 39 -11.25 18.77 27.28
C SER A 39 -10.14 19.72 26.76
N GLU A 40 -9.76 20.72 27.55
CA GLU A 40 -8.67 21.62 27.16
C GLU A 40 -7.35 20.89 26.84
N ASP A 41 -7.04 19.84 27.56
CA ASP A 41 -5.81 19.05 27.34
C ASP A 41 -5.90 18.23 26.03
N GLU A 42 -7.06 17.71 25.70
CA GLU A 42 -7.29 17.02 24.43
C GLU A 42 -7.21 17.98 23.25
N VAL A 43 -7.71 19.20 23.39
CA VAL A 43 -7.56 20.26 22.37
C VAL A 43 -6.09 20.63 22.17
N LYS A 44 -5.32 20.77 23.23
CA LYS A 44 -3.87 21.01 23.14
C LYS A 44 -3.13 19.87 22.46
N GLU A 45 -3.49 18.62 22.80
CA GLU A 45 -2.89 17.43 22.17
C GLU A 45 -3.26 17.35 20.68
N MET A 46 -4.50 17.61 20.31
CA MET A 46 -4.92 17.70 18.92
C MET A 46 -4.13 18.77 18.15
N GLN A 47 -3.96 19.96 18.74
CA GLN A 47 -3.17 21.04 18.14
C GLN A 47 -1.70 20.64 17.95
N ARG A 48 -1.13 19.90 18.90
CA ARG A 48 0.22 19.35 18.81
C ARG A 48 0.33 18.36 17.64
N CYS A 49 -0.60 17.42 17.56
CA CYS A 49 -0.68 16.44 16.47
C CYS A 49 -0.82 17.09 15.09
N LEU A 50 -1.65 18.13 14.98
CA LEU A 50 -1.83 18.90 13.73
C LEU A 50 -0.55 19.67 13.35
N LYS A 51 0.15 20.27 14.29
CA LYS A 51 1.45 20.93 14.03
C LYS A 51 2.49 19.93 13.52
N GLU A 52 2.56 18.76 14.14
CA GLU A 52 3.45 17.67 13.71
C GLU A 52 3.12 17.21 12.28
N GLU A 53 1.83 17.05 11.95
CA GLU A 53 1.38 16.67 10.61
C GLU A 53 1.76 17.74 9.57
N ASN A 54 1.51 19.00 9.86
CA ASN A 54 1.84 20.13 8.97
C ASN A 54 3.36 20.35 8.82
N SER A 55 4.15 19.98 9.82
CA SER A 55 5.62 19.99 9.74
C SER A 55 6.17 18.73 9.10
N SER A 56 5.28 17.80 8.74
CA SER A 56 5.67 16.51 8.19
C SER A 56 6.32 16.67 6.82
N ARG A 57 7.18 15.73 6.50
CA ARG A 57 7.85 15.62 5.20
C ARG A 57 6.93 15.02 4.14
N ILE A 58 5.63 15.07 4.39
CA ILE A 58 4.59 14.44 3.55
C ILE A 58 3.95 15.50 2.69
N THR A 59 3.91 15.24 1.39
CA THR A 59 3.13 16.01 0.42
C THR A 59 2.00 15.14 -0.08
N TYR A 60 0.78 15.67 -0.08
CA TYR A 60 -0.40 14.94 -0.54
C TYR A 60 -0.81 15.40 -1.95
N ILE A 61 -1.15 14.44 -2.81
CA ILE A 61 -1.94 14.64 -4.03
C ILE A 61 -3.32 14.03 -3.78
N PRO A 62 -4.34 14.83 -3.45
CA PRO A 62 -5.63 14.32 -2.97
C PRO A 62 -6.63 14.01 -4.07
N LYS A 63 -6.25 14.14 -5.34
CA LYS A 63 -7.18 13.95 -6.47
C LYS A 63 -6.65 12.89 -7.41
N PRO A 64 -7.55 12.08 -8.00
CA PRO A 64 -7.17 11.24 -9.13
C PRO A 64 -6.48 12.10 -10.20
N SER A 65 -5.29 11.70 -10.59
CA SER A 65 -4.48 12.37 -11.60
C SER A 65 -4.33 11.46 -12.81
N THR A 66 -4.09 12.06 -13.96
CA THR A 66 -3.60 11.30 -15.10
C THR A 66 -2.14 10.90 -14.89
N VAL A 67 -1.70 9.87 -15.59
CA VAL A 67 -0.28 9.47 -15.57
C VAL A 67 0.62 10.61 -16.02
N ASP A 68 0.20 11.37 -17.03
CA ASP A 68 0.96 12.50 -17.58
C ASP A 68 1.06 13.66 -16.58
N GLU A 69 -0.01 13.98 -15.85
CA GLU A 69 0.02 15.00 -14.79
C GLU A 69 0.96 14.59 -13.65
N LEU A 70 0.88 13.33 -13.22
CA LEU A 70 1.77 12.82 -12.19
C LEU A 70 3.23 12.81 -12.65
N GLN A 71 3.48 12.40 -13.89
CA GLN A 71 4.81 12.45 -14.49
C GLN A 71 5.35 13.88 -14.54
N ASN A 72 4.58 14.81 -15.08
CA ASN A 72 4.97 16.22 -15.18
C ASN A 72 5.29 16.81 -13.80
N PHE A 73 4.45 16.53 -12.80
CA PHE A 73 4.69 16.98 -11.43
C PHE A 73 5.99 16.39 -10.85
N LEU A 74 6.20 15.08 -11.01
CA LEU A 74 7.41 14.42 -10.52
C LEU A 74 8.68 14.98 -11.18
N TRP A 75 8.70 15.07 -12.51
CA TRP A 75 9.93 15.46 -13.25
C TRP A 75 10.25 16.95 -13.15
N ASN A 76 9.23 17.80 -13.20
CA ASN A 76 9.44 19.25 -13.33
C ASN A 76 9.34 20.01 -12.01
N SER A 77 8.80 19.40 -10.96
CA SER A 77 8.58 20.08 -9.67
C SER A 77 9.11 19.29 -8.49
N TYR A 78 8.60 18.10 -8.24
CA TYR A 78 8.83 17.40 -6.98
C TYR A 78 10.26 16.84 -6.86
N MET A 79 10.77 16.15 -7.87
CA MET A 79 12.12 15.59 -7.84
C MET A 79 13.21 16.66 -7.87
N PRO A 80 13.13 17.73 -8.69
CA PRO A 80 14.09 18.84 -8.62
C PRO A 80 14.15 19.51 -7.25
N ALA A 81 13.00 19.73 -6.60
CA ALA A 81 12.91 20.33 -5.26
C ALA A 81 13.50 19.44 -4.16
N ASN A 82 13.57 18.12 -4.39
CA ASN A 82 14.01 17.12 -3.42
C ASN A 82 15.27 16.35 -3.86
N LYS A 83 16.05 16.90 -4.79
CA LYS A 83 17.25 16.26 -5.34
C LYS A 83 18.29 15.87 -4.30
N ASP A 84 18.40 16.67 -3.22
CA ASP A 84 19.37 16.49 -2.16
C ASP A 84 18.89 15.53 -1.04
N LYS A 85 17.70 14.97 -1.17
CA LYS A 85 17.16 13.98 -0.23
C LYS A 85 17.77 12.61 -0.51
N LYS A 86 18.09 11.88 0.56
CA LYS A 86 18.59 10.49 0.40
C LYS A 86 17.51 9.56 -0.14
N MET A 87 16.24 9.84 0.16
CA MET A 87 15.10 9.04 -0.31
C MET A 87 13.89 9.91 -0.57
N VAL A 88 13.28 9.71 -1.72
CA VAL A 88 11.98 10.22 -2.12
C VAL A 88 11.03 9.04 -2.21
N PHE A 89 10.16 8.93 -1.22
CA PHE A 89 9.16 7.87 -1.15
C PHE A 89 7.87 8.33 -1.83
N VAL A 90 7.34 7.54 -2.75
CA VAL A 90 6.09 7.83 -3.47
C VAL A 90 5.12 6.68 -3.24
N SER A 91 4.00 6.94 -2.58
CA SER A 91 2.91 5.96 -2.46
C SER A 91 1.74 6.33 -3.34
N ILE A 92 1.13 5.32 -3.99
CA ILE A 92 -0.03 5.47 -4.86
C ILE A 92 -1.13 4.54 -4.36
N ASP A 93 -2.21 5.12 -3.84
CA ASP A 93 -3.37 4.41 -3.29
C ASP A 93 -4.65 4.87 -4.00
N HIS A 94 -5.26 4.06 -4.86
CA HIS A 94 -4.74 2.81 -5.46
C HIS A 94 -4.76 2.91 -6.99
N THR A 95 -4.13 1.95 -7.66
CA THR A 95 -3.90 2.00 -9.12
C THR A 95 -5.16 2.10 -9.97
N ALA A 96 -6.28 1.51 -9.54
CA ALA A 96 -7.52 1.51 -10.31
C ALA A 96 -8.17 2.91 -10.44
N LEU A 97 -7.75 3.89 -9.62
CA LEU A 97 -8.28 5.25 -9.67
C LEU A 97 -7.43 6.21 -10.52
N ILE A 98 -6.30 5.74 -11.07
CA ILE A 98 -5.51 6.55 -11.99
C ILE A 98 -6.31 6.83 -13.27
N GLN A 99 -6.36 8.09 -13.66
CA GLN A 99 -7.10 8.53 -14.84
C GLN A 99 -6.24 8.49 -16.10
N GLY A 100 -6.88 8.41 -17.24
CA GLY A 100 -6.23 8.45 -18.55
C GLY A 100 -7.23 8.28 -19.69
N THR A 101 -6.73 8.35 -20.90
CA THR A 101 -7.54 8.22 -22.13
C THR A 101 -7.80 6.77 -22.52
N GLY A 102 -7.13 5.81 -21.87
CA GLY A 102 -7.26 4.38 -22.13
C GLY A 102 -8.29 3.70 -21.21
N ASP A 103 -8.44 2.41 -21.41
CA ASP A 103 -9.10 1.57 -20.42
C ASP A 103 -8.25 1.46 -19.13
N ALA A 104 -8.84 0.96 -18.05
CA ALA A 104 -8.17 0.87 -16.77
C ALA A 104 -6.84 0.09 -16.82
N LYS A 105 -6.77 -0.98 -17.65
CA LYS A 105 -5.55 -1.76 -17.83
C LYS A 105 -4.42 -0.91 -18.43
N ARG A 106 -4.72 -0.18 -19.51
CA ARG A 106 -3.74 0.69 -20.17
C ARG A 106 -3.26 1.80 -19.25
N ASN A 107 -4.14 2.38 -18.44
CA ASN A 107 -3.78 3.42 -17.51
C ASN A 107 -2.82 2.87 -16.43
N ILE A 108 -3.08 1.67 -15.91
CA ILE A 108 -2.19 0.99 -14.96
C ILE A 108 -0.84 0.65 -15.62
N ASP A 109 -0.84 0.10 -16.83
CA ASP A 109 0.39 -0.23 -17.55
C ASP A 109 1.24 1.01 -17.80
N SER A 110 0.62 2.14 -18.16
CA SER A 110 1.30 3.44 -18.34
C SER A 110 1.89 3.94 -17.03
N LEU A 111 1.13 3.84 -15.92
CA LEU A 111 1.62 4.21 -14.58
C LEU A 111 2.85 3.40 -14.19
N ILE A 112 2.80 2.09 -14.33
CA ILE A 112 3.91 1.21 -13.95
C ILE A 112 5.13 1.45 -14.84
N THR A 113 4.91 1.72 -16.11
CA THR A 113 5.98 2.08 -17.06
C THR A 113 6.63 3.41 -16.64
N MET A 114 5.83 4.43 -16.32
CA MET A 114 6.30 5.71 -15.80
C MET A 114 7.13 5.54 -14.51
N CYS A 115 6.64 4.75 -13.55
CA CYS A 115 7.38 4.46 -12.31
C CYS A 115 8.72 3.77 -12.59
N ASN A 116 8.77 2.86 -13.56
CA ASN A 116 10.00 2.19 -13.94
C ASN A 116 11.01 3.12 -14.62
N ILE A 117 10.55 4.06 -15.45
CA ILE A 117 11.37 5.13 -16.03
C ILE A 117 11.89 6.04 -14.91
N ALA A 118 11.02 6.48 -13.99
CA ALA A 118 11.39 7.32 -12.85
C ALA A 118 12.51 6.70 -12.01
N LYS A 119 12.44 5.40 -11.70
CA LYS A 119 13.48 4.69 -10.95
C LYS A 119 14.83 4.65 -11.64
N ARG A 120 14.85 4.72 -12.97
CA ARG A 120 16.11 4.79 -13.75
C ARG A 120 16.65 6.21 -13.83
N THR A 121 15.75 7.19 -13.81
CA THR A 121 16.10 8.63 -13.90
C THR A 121 16.55 9.19 -12.56
N PHE A 122 15.88 8.78 -11.48
CA PHE A 122 16.09 9.28 -10.12
C PHE A 122 16.52 8.13 -9.19
N PRO A 123 17.81 8.03 -8.85
CA PRO A 123 18.33 6.89 -8.08
C PRO A 123 17.81 6.84 -6.64
N ASN A 124 17.32 7.95 -6.11
CA ASN A 124 16.79 8.08 -4.74
C ASN A 124 15.27 7.92 -4.64
N ILE A 125 14.55 7.59 -5.74
CA ILE A 125 13.10 7.40 -5.71
C ILE A 125 12.71 5.96 -5.37
N PHE A 126 11.71 5.81 -4.52
CA PHE A 126 11.09 4.53 -4.18
C PHE A 126 9.57 4.62 -4.34
N PHE A 127 8.97 3.65 -5.02
CA PHE A 127 7.51 3.56 -5.19
C PHE A 127 6.92 2.44 -4.34
N LEU A 128 5.87 2.76 -3.58
CA LEU A 128 4.92 1.82 -3.01
C LEU A 128 3.60 1.96 -3.75
N ILE A 129 3.20 0.91 -4.46
CA ILE A 129 1.99 0.92 -5.27
C ILE A 129 1.00 -0.04 -4.64
N ILE A 130 -0.18 0.46 -4.27
CA ILE A 130 -1.28 -0.33 -3.75
C ILE A 130 -2.18 -0.71 -4.91
N SER A 131 -2.46 -2.01 -5.03
CA SER A 131 -3.33 -2.57 -6.04
C SER A 131 -4.30 -3.54 -5.41
N GLN A 132 -5.53 -3.55 -5.89
CA GLN A 132 -6.53 -4.50 -5.44
C GLN A 132 -6.23 -5.90 -6.01
N LEU A 133 -6.67 -6.92 -5.29
CA LEU A 133 -6.69 -8.28 -5.81
C LEU A 133 -7.94 -8.49 -6.66
N ASN A 134 -7.85 -9.34 -7.68
CA ASN A 134 -8.98 -9.75 -8.48
C ASN A 134 -9.99 -10.52 -7.60
N ARG A 135 -11.28 -10.24 -7.79
CA ARG A 135 -12.36 -10.91 -7.06
C ARG A 135 -12.45 -12.42 -7.35
N ASP A 136 -11.83 -12.90 -8.40
CA ASP A 136 -11.78 -14.33 -8.74
C ASP A 136 -11.21 -15.19 -7.60
N ILE A 137 -10.39 -14.59 -6.72
CA ILE A 137 -9.89 -15.26 -5.53
C ILE A 137 -11.03 -15.64 -4.58
N GLU A 138 -12.10 -14.84 -4.52
CA GLU A 138 -13.25 -15.07 -3.64
C GLU A 138 -14.10 -16.27 -4.08
N GLY A 139 -14.10 -16.59 -5.38
CA GLY A 139 -14.82 -17.72 -5.97
C GLY A 139 -14.14 -19.08 -5.81
N ARG A 140 -12.93 -19.13 -5.26
CA ARG A 140 -12.18 -20.37 -5.11
C ARG A 140 -12.77 -21.21 -3.98
N ARG A 141 -13.01 -22.50 -4.25
CA ARG A 141 -13.69 -23.39 -3.29
C ARG A 141 -12.78 -23.94 -2.19
N ASP A 142 -11.51 -24.18 -2.48
CA ASP A 142 -10.56 -24.73 -1.52
C ASP A 142 -9.86 -23.61 -0.74
N PRO A 143 -9.84 -23.65 0.61
CA PRO A 143 -9.08 -22.70 1.42
C PRO A 143 -7.62 -22.52 0.99
N LYS A 144 -6.99 -23.58 0.47
CA LYS A 144 -5.62 -23.53 -0.06
C LYS A 144 -5.50 -22.64 -1.31
N ASP A 145 -6.57 -22.55 -2.09
CA ASP A 145 -6.59 -21.75 -3.30
C ASP A 145 -6.82 -20.27 -3.03
N HIS A 146 -7.26 -19.89 -1.83
CA HIS A 146 -7.38 -18.50 -1.39
C HIS A 146 -6.03 -17.85 -1.01
N MET A 147 -4.91 -18.56 -1.19
CA MET A 147 -3.60 -17.92 -1.14
C MET A 147 -3.43 -17.00 -2.33
N PRO A 148 -3.13 -15.70 -2.11
CA PRO A 148 -2.85 -14.79 -3.19
C PRO A 148 -1.66 -15.25 -4.03
N LYS A 149 -1.84 -15.23 -5.34
CA LYS A 149 -0.81 -15.50 -6.36
C LYS A 149 -0.52 -14.22 -7.14
N GLN A 150 0.57 -14.20 -7.89
CA GLN A 150 0.91 -13.05 -8.73
C GLN A 150 -0.22 -12.71 -9.73
N SER A 151 -0.90 -13.71 -10.27
CA SER A 151 -2.03 -13.55 -11.20
C SER A 151 -3.27 -12.94 -10.56
N ASP A 152 -3.35 -12.86 -9.24
CA ASP A 152 -4.53 -12.34 -8.54
C ASP A 152 -4.49 -10.82 -8.37
N PHE A 153 -3.36 -10.19 -8.63
CA PHE A 153 -3.29 -8.74 -8.66
C PHE A 153 -4.04 -8.22 -9.87
N TYR A 154 -4.94 -7.28 -9.64
CA TYR A 154 -5.80 -6.73 -10.67
C TYR A 154 -5.00 -6.19 -11.86
N GLN A 155 -5.29 -6.67 -13.07
CA GLN A 155 -4.68 -6.23 -14.33
C GLN A 155 -3.13 -6.29 -14.36
N SER A 156 -2.53 -7.33 -13.83
CA SER A 156 -1.20 -7.35 -13.22
C SER A 156 -0.03 -7.81 -14.08
N ASP A 157 -0.16 -8.05 -15.37
CA ASP A 157 0.96 -8.59 -16.16
C ASP A 157 2.18 -7.65 -16.08
N THR A 158 1.96 -6.36 -16.32
CA THR A 158 3.02 -5.32 -16.27
C THR A 158 3.51 -5.10 -14.84
N LEU A 159 2.62 -5.08 -13.85
CA LEU A 159 2.99 -5.04 -12.43
C LEU A 159 3.92 -6.21 -12.10
N GLY A 160 3.49 -7.42 -12.45
CA GLY A 160 4.27 -8.63 -12.23
C GLY A 160 5.64 -8.61 -12.91
N GLN A 161 5.76 -7.99 -14.06
CA GLN A 161 7.02 -7.90 -14.80
C GLN A 161 7.96 -6.83 -14.26
N LEU A 162 7.49 -5.64 -13.92
CA LEU A 162 8.33 -4.47 -13.66
C LEU A 162 8.58 -4.20 -12.16
N CYS A 163 7.73 -4.66 -11.24
CA CYS A 163 7.97 -4.46 -9.81
C CYS A 163 9.15 -5.29 -9.28
N THR A 164 9.83 -4.76 -8.26
CA THR A 164 10.93 -5.43 -7.58
C THR A 164 10.43 -6.46 -6.58
N ALA A 165 9.37 -6.14 -5.86
CA ALA A 165 8.73 -7.04 -4.90
C ALA A 165 7.22 -6.89 -4.98
N MET A 166 6.49 -7.96 -4.70
CA MET A 166 5.04 -7.98 -4.56
C MET A 166 4.69 -8.66 -3.23
N VAL A 167 3.87 -7.98 -2.44
CA VAL A 167 3.34 -8.50 -1.19
C VAL A 167 1.83 -8.41 -1.22
N ALA A 168 1.15 -9.53 -1.04
CA ALA A 168 -0.29 -9.56 -0.91
C ALA A 168 -0.70 -9.65 0.56
N LEU A 169 -1.69 -8.85 0.95
CA LEU A 169 -2.31 -8.92 2.27
C LEU A 169 -3.56 -9.80 2.18
N ASN A 170 -3.66 -10.78 3.07
CA ASN A 170 -4.82 -11.66 3.13
C ASN A 170 -5.37 -11.73 4.56
N ILE A 171 -6.69 -11.62 4.68
CA ILE A 171 -7.43 -11.74 5.93
C ILE A 171 -8.37 -12.94 5.80
N PRO A 172 -7.93 -14.16 6.16
CA PRO A 172 -8.71 -15.38 5.95
C PRO A 172 -10.07 -15.37 6.65
N LYS A 173 -10.17 -14.65 7.78
CA LYS A 173 -11.45 -14.48 8.50
C LYS A 173 -12.56 -13.86 7.63
N ARG A 174 -12.22 -13.03 6.64
CA ARG A 174 -13.20 -12.46 5.68
C ARG A 174 -13.88 -13.53 4.82
N TYR A 175 -13.22 -14.67 4.64
CA TYR A 175 -13.73 -15.83 3.89
C TYR A 175 -14.36 -16.89 4.79
N GLY A 176 -14.59 -16.56 6.05
CA GLY A 176 -15.20 -17.49 7.03
C GLY A 176 -14.27 -18.59 7.54
N TYR A 177 -12.97 -18.51 7.28
CA TYR A 177 -12.02 -19.49 7.78
C TYR A 177 -11.66 -19.22 9.24
N SER A 178 -11.74 -20.26 10.07
CA SER A 178 -11.28 -20.26 11.47
C SER A 178 -9.78 -20.59 11.59
N SER A 179 -9.21 -21.20 10.55
CA SER A 179 -7.80 -21.56 10.48
C SER A 179 -7.26 -21.36 9.07
N TYR A 180 -5.98 -21.01 8.95
CA TYR A 180 -5.33 -20.77 7.69
C TYR A 180 -4.09 -21.62 7.57
N MET A 181 -4.05 -22.39 6.49
CA MET A 181 -2.95 -23.10 5.88
C MET A 181 -2.28 -24.24 6.64
N GLN A 182 -2.21 -25.30 5.91
CA GLN A 182 -1.03 -26.17 5.88
C GLN A 182 -0.14 -25.64 4.75
N PHE A 183 1.11 -25.21 5.05
CA PHE A 183 2.07 -24.91 4.00
C PHE A 183 2.34 -26.16 3.17
N PRO A 184 2.32 -26.07 1.81
CA PRO A 184 2.72 -27.20 0.98
C PRO A 184 4.12 -27.66 1.35
N GLN A 185 4.31 -28.96 1.48
CA GLN A 185 5.65 -29.53 1.65
C GLN A 185 6.56 -29.00 0.53
N GLY A 186 7.68 -28.40 0.87
CA GLY A 186 8.68 -27.93 -0.09
C GLY A 186 8.84 -26.41 -0.22
N TRP A 187 7.96 -25.59 0.36
CA TRP A 187 8.11 -24.13 0.29
C TRP A 187 9.27 -23.57 1.12
N TYR A 188 9.75 -24.33 2.12
CA TYR A 188 10.95 -24.00 2.90
C TYR A 188 11.87 -25.22 3.01
N PRO A 189 12.64 -25.53 1.96
CA PRO A 189 13.46 -26.75 1.92
C PRO A 189 14.54 -26.80 3.00
N ASN A 190 14.91 -25.66 3.60
CA ASN A 190 16.04 -25.56 4.53
C ASN A 190 15.64 -25.37 6.01
N LEU A 191 14.37 -25.41 6.36
CA LEU A 191 13.92 -25.23 7.74
C LEU A 191 13.39 -26.56 8.29
N GLU A 192 14.29 -27.43 8.75
CA GLU A 192 13.93 -28.70 9.40
C GLU A 192 12.98 -28.53 10.58
N ARG A 193 13.05 -27.37 11.26
CA ARG A 193 12.17 -27.00 12.36
C ARG A 193 10.69 -26.87 11.94
N PHE A 194 10.41 -26.56 10.67
CA PHE A 194 9.05 -26.47 10.13
C PHE A 194 8.50 -27.79 9.57
N LYS A 195 9.34 -28.82 9.38
CA LYS A 195 8.87 -30.12 8.89
C LYS A 195 7.94 -30.82 9.89
N SER A 196 8.15 -30.62 11.18
CA SER A 196 7.27 -31.19 12.24
C SER A 196 6.03 -30.33 12.51
N GLU A 197 6.07 -29.03 12.18
CA GLU A 197 4.99 -28.08 12.41
C GLU A 197 4.13 -27.85 11.17
N SER A 198 4.49 -28.39 10.01
CA SER A 198 3.81 -28.24 8.72
C SER A 198 2.35 -28.73 8.67
N ARG A 199 1.88 -29.36 9.73
CA ARG A 199 0.48 -29.80 9.91
C ARG A 199 -0.34 -28.87 10.80
N ARG A 200 0.24 -27.80 11.37
CA ARG A 200 -0.50 -26.90 12.24
C ARG A 200 -1.17 -25.82 11.42
N SER A 201 -2.49 -25.79 11.46
CA SER A 201 -3.26 -24.64 11.03
C SER A 201 -3.12 -23.53 12.07
N PHE A 202 -2.92 -22.29 11.60
CA PHE A 202 -2.90 -21.12 12.47
C PHE A 202 -4.33 -20.64 12.69
N ARG A 203 -4.68 -20.31 13.94
CA ARG A 203 -5.92 -19.57 14.21
C ARG A 203 -5.83 -18.20 13.54
N VAL A 204 -6.91 -17.79 12.89
CA VAL A 204 -6.91 -16.58 12.04
C VAL A 204 -7.52 -15.35 12.70
N ASP A 205 -7.94 -15.45 13.96
CA ASP A 205 -8.59 -14.37 14.67
C ASP A 205 -7.65 -13.15 14.83
N GLY A 206 -8.04 -12.05 14.20
CA GLY A 206 -7.29 -10.80 14.24
C GLY A 206 -5.97 -10.80 13.47
N LEU A 207 -5.68 -11.84 12.66
CA LEU A 207 -4.43 -11.92 11.91
C LEU A 207 -4.59 -11.46 10.46
N ILE A 208 -3.59 -10.76 9.98
CA ILE A 208 -3.38 -10.41 8.57
C ILE A 208 -2.13 -11.15 8.11
N PHE A 209 -2.26 -11.92 7.04
CA PHE A 209 -1.14 -12.67 6.46
C PHE A 209 -0.51 -11.86 5.32
N HIS A 210 0.81 -11.73 5.38
CA HIS A 210 1.61 -11.09 4.35
C HIS A 210 2.23 -12.17 3.46
N HIS A 211 1.75 -12.29 2.23
CA HIS A 211 2.28 -13.22 1.25
C HIS A 211 3.30 -12.53 0.36
N ILE A 212 4.57 -12.91 0.48
CA ILE A 212 5.60 -12.45 -0.43
C ILE A 212 5.45 -13.26 -1.73
N VAL A 213 4.82 -12.64 -2.73
CA VAL A 213 4.47 -13.30 -3.99
C VAL A 213 5.62 -13.26 -4.97
N LYS A 214 6.45 -12.22 -4.89
CA LYS A 214 7.60 -12.02 -5.76
C LYS A 214 8.68 -11.21 -5.06
N VAL A 215 9.94 -11.62 -5.26
CA VAL A 215 11.14 -10.81 -4.99
C VAL A 215 12.12 -11.04 -6.13
N ARG A 216 12.59 -9.97 -6.77
CA ARG A 216 13.73 -10.05 -7.70
C ARG A 216 15.01 -10.06 -6.88
N GLN A 217 15.82 -11.07 -7.04
CA GLN A 217 17.22 -11.02 -6.62
C GLN A 217 17.95 -10.07 -7.61
N ARG A 218 18.72 -9.15 -7.07
CA ARG A 218 19.64 -8.30 -7.84
C ARG A 218 20.96 -9.06 -8.05
#